data_d96cff35ff56fb8cdbd232e7e30628d8
#
_entry.id   d96cff35ff56fb8cdbd232e7e30628d8
#
_cell.length_a   1.000
_cell.length_b   1.000
_cell.length_c   1.000
_cell.angle_alpha   90.00
_cell.angle_beta   90.00
_cell.angle_gamma   90.00
#
_symmetry.space_group_name_H-M   'P 1'
#
loop_
_entity.id
_entity.type
_entity.pdbx_description
1 polymer ?
#
loop_
_entity_poly.entity_id
_entity_poly.type
_entity_poly.pdbx_seq_one_letter_code
_entity_poly.pdbx_strand_id
1 'polypeptide(L)'
;MYETASDYSSPLRTCRSIWLSDFHLGTRGCKAGALLDFLRNHEAENLYLVGDIVDGWKAGPSWYWSAAQKCVVDEIRSWRRRGTRVEILPGNHDDFSLLEALFGLLPSVDEFIHRTAEGRRMLVIHGHQFDGSLASARLWKASRAYTMALKINRWYNQELYERGDSTGSLSASLKYRIKRAVEYFSDFNDRPVLEAARRHRVDGVICGHVHRAEQRLIGPIWYINDGDWVHSRTALIEDYHGALQLLRWDDARQVAGDGVGAEQAVAS
;
A
#
# COMPACT_ATOMS: atom_id res chain seq x y z
N MET A 1 19.95 43.22 -1.61
CA MET A 1 20.16 42.19 -2.65
C MET A 1 19.79 40.87 -1.99
N TYR A 2 18.54 40.45 -2.09
CA TYR A 2 18.05 39.21 -1.47
C TYR A 2 18.17 38.09 -2.50
N GLU A 3 18.98 37.08 -2.21
CA GLU A 3 19.06 35.88 -3.03
C GLU A 3 17.73 35.10 -2.89
N THR A 4 17.12 34.90 -4.05
CA THR A 4 15.90 34.11 -4.21
C THR A 4 16.18 32.63 -3.92
N ALA A 5 15.29 32.02 -3.14
CA ALA A 5 15.31 30.60 -2.81
C ALA A 5 15.49 29.73 -4.05
N SER A 6 16.56 28.96 -4.05
CA SER A 6 16.86 27.96 -5.09
C SER A 6 15.78 26.88 -5.07
N ASP A 7 15.16 26.70 -6.21
CA ASP A 7 14.17 25.70 -6.56
C ASP A 7 14.84 24.32 -6.54
N TYR A 8 14.79 23.61 -5.41
CA TYR A 8 15.19 22.20 -5.32
C TYR A 8 14.04 21.31 -5.78
N SER A 9 13.77 21.32 -7.08
CA SER A 9 13.00 20.26 -7.69
C SER A 9 13.91 19.02 -7.84
N SER A 10 13.79 18.05 -6.93
CA SER A 10 14.39 16.75 -7.16
C SER A 10 13.87 16.20 -8.49
N PRO A 11 14.73 15.63 -9.36
CA PRO A 11 14.30 15.11 -10.64
C PRO A 11 13.22 14.04 -10.43
N LEU A 12 12.13 14.13 -11.20
CA LEU A 12 11.07 13.12 -11.25
C LEU A 12 11.68 11.71 -11.44
N ARG A 13 11.29 10.78 -10.59
CA ARG A 13 11.72 9.39 -10.73
C ARG A 13 10.85 8.69 -11.75
N THR A 14 11.43 8.32 -12.89
CA THR A 14 10.72 7.62 -13.97
C THR A 14 10.85 6.12 -13.80
N CYS A 15 9.73 5.41 -13.90
CA CYS A 15 9.63 3.96 -13.78
C CYS A 15 8.89 3.39 -15.00
N ARG A 16 9.07 2.10 -15.29
CA ARG A 16 8.27 1.42 -16.29
C ARG A 16 6.87 1.13 -15.76
N SER A 17 6.76 0.61 -14.55
CA SER A 17 5.48 0.27 -13.93
C SER A 17 5.48 0.54 -12.43
N ILE A 18 4.33 0.93 -11.89
CA ILE A 18 4.10 1.13 -10.45
C ILE A 18 2.83 0.39 -10.07
N TRP A 19 2.87 -0.36 -8.95
CA TRP A 19 1.71 -0.99 -8.31
C TRP A 19 1.46 -0.33 -6.96
N LEU A 20 0.23 0.01 -6.72
CA LEU A 20 -0.27 0.64 -5.50
C LEU A 20 -1.59 -0.02 -5.11
N SER A 21 -1.77 -0.37 -3.85
CA SER A 21 -3.01 -0.93 -3.33
C SER A 21 -3.40 -0.29 -1.99
N ASP A 22 -4.57 -0.66 -1.50
CA ASP A 22 -4.98 -0.44 -0.11
C ASP A 22 -4.89 1.03 0.33
N PHE A 23 -5.43 1.94 -0.49
CA PHE A 23 -5.52 3.38 -0.18
C PHE A 23 -6.59 3.64 0.88
N HIS A 24 -7.72 2.91 0.76
CA HIS A 24 -8.91 3.13 1.56
C HIS A 24 -9.37 4.61 1.56
N LEU A 25 -9.42 5.22 0.37
CA LEU A 25 -10.02 6.55 0.22
C LEU A 25 -11.46 6.53 0.76
N GLY A 26 -11.87 7.62 1.39
CA GLY A 26 -13.13 7.67 2.13
C GLY A 26 -12.96 7.37 3.62
N THR A 27 -11.74 7.10 4.10
CA THR A 27 -11.43 6.88 5.52
C THR A 27 -10.40 7.87 6.06
N ARG A 28 -10.39 8.04 7.40
CA ARG A 28 -9.34 8.82 8.10
C ARG A 28 -8.00 8.11 8.17
N GLY A 29 -7.96 6.79 7.87
CA GLY A 29 -6.75 5.97 7.89
C GLY A 29 -5.82 6.26 6.72
N CYS A 30 -6.39 6.63 5.57
CA CYS A 30 -5.64 6.91 4.35
C CYS A 30 -4.56 7.99 4.56
N LYS A 31 -3.33 7.68 4.22
CA LYS A 31 -2.19 8.62 4.24
C LYS A 31 -2.12 9.41 2.93
N ALA A 32 -3.25 10.04 2.57
CA ALA A 32 -3.42 10.71 1.29
C ALA A 32 -2.36 11.79 0.99
N GLY A 33 -1.84 12.47 2.02
CA GLY A 33 -0.75 13.45 1.85
C GLY A 33 0.55 12.80 1.36
N ALA A 34 0.95 11.68 1.99
CA ALA A 34 2.14 10.93 1.59
C ALA A 34 1.96 10.27 0.20
N LEU A 35 0.77 9.72 -0.08
CA LEU A 35 0.45 9.15 -1.39
C LEU A 35 0.50 10.20 -2.49
N LEU A 36 -0.05 11.39 -2.24
CA LEU A 36 -0.01 12.51 -3.19
C LEU A 36 1.43 12.96 -3.45
N ASP A 37 2.23 13.05 -2.39
CA ASP A 37 3.64 13.41 -2.50
C ASP A 37 4.41 12.35 -3.32
N PHE A 38 4.18 11.05 -3.04
CA PHE A 38 4.72 9.96 -3.87
C PHE A 38 4.35 10.12 -5.34
N LEU A 39 3.06 10.29 -5.65
CA LEU A 39 2.57 10.42 -7.03
C LEU A 39 3.17 11.63 -7.76
N ARG A 40 3.43 12.74 -7.06
CA ARG A 40 4.04 13.94 -7.65
C ARG A 40 5.54 13.82 -7.90
N ASN A 41 6.20 12.91 -7.19
CA ASN A 41 7.65 12.68 -7.33
C ASN A 41 7.98 11.50 -8.25
N HIS A 42 6.98 10.83 -8.83
CA HIS A 42 7.18 9.71 -9.74
C HIS A 42 6.40 9.90 -11.03
N GLU A 43 6.87 9.23 -12.08
CA GLU A 43 6.15 9.01 -13.33
C GLU A 43 6.37 7.57 -13.79
N ALA A 44 5.35 6.98 -14.44
CA ALA A 44 5.45 5.64 -14.98
C ALA A 44 4.68 5.52 -16.31
N GLU A 45 5.10 4.55 -17.14
CA GLU A 45 4.32 4.16 -18.31
C GLU A 45 3.02 3.47 -17.90
N ASN A 46 3.07 2.65 -16.83
CA ASN A 46 1.95 1.89 -16.33
C ASN A 46 1.76 2.14 -14.83
N LEU A 47 0.54 2.50 -14.44
CA LEU A 47 0.10 2.60 -13.06
C LEU A 47 -1.02 1.58 -12.81
N TYR A 48 -0.77 0.63 -11.92
CA TYR A 48 -1.72 -0.39 -11.52
C TYR A 48 -2.24 -0.10 -10.11
N LEU A 49 -3.54 0.11 -9.99
CA LEU A 49 -4.23 0.27 -8.72
C LEU A 49 -4.82 -1.11 -8.36
N VAL A 50 -4.23 -1.78 -7.37
CA VAL A 50 -4.41 -3.21 -7.12
C VAL A 50 -5.39 -3.45 -5.97
N GLY A 51 -6.56 -2.80 -6.04
CA GLY A 51 -7.68 -3.03 -5.12
C GLY A 51 -7.62 -2.25 -3.81
N ASP A 52 -8.79 -2.19 -3.16
CA ASP A 52 -9.05 -1.45 -1.93
C ASP A 52 -8.68 0.04 -2.05
N ILE A 53 -8.98 0.59 -3.22
CA ILE A 53 -8.71 2.00 -3.54
C ILE A 53 -9.70 2.91 -2.82
N VAL A 54 -10.98 2.52 -2.79
CA VAL A 54 -12.06 3.31 -2.18
C VAL A 54 -12.88 2.45 -1.22
N ASP A 55 -13.02 2.90 0.03
CA ASP A 55 -13.90 2.23 1.01
C ASP A 55 -15.38 2.47 0.70
N GLY A 56 -15.87 1.95 -0.43
CA GLY A 56 -17.20 2.20 -0.96
C GLY A 56 -18.34 1.81 -0.03
N TRP A 57 -18.18 0.72 0.72
CA TRP A 57 -19.18 0.25 1.69
C TRP A 57 -19.34 1.16 2.92
N LYS A 58 -18.44 2.12 3.13
CA LYS A 58 -18.57 3.18 4.15
C LYS A 58 -19.17 4.47 3.58
N ALA A 59 -19.53 4.50 2.29
CA ALA A 59 -20.17 5.65 1.69
C ALA A 59 -21.51 5.94 2.41
N GLY A 60 -21.52 6.98 3.27
CA GLY A 60 -22.62 7.33 4.15
C GLY A 60 -22.16 8.32 5.24
N PRO A 61 -22.84 8.39 6.39
CA PRO A 61 -22.53 9.37 7.44
C PRO A 61 -21.08 9.28 7.99
N SER A 62 -20.41 8.15 7.84
CA SER A 62 -19.01 7.95 8.25
C SER A 62 -17.98 8.22 7.15
N TRP A 63 -18.41 8.63 5.95
CA TRP A 63 -17.53 8.97 4.85
C TRP A 63 -16.65 10.16 5.20
N TYR A 64 -15.33 9.96 5.09
CA TYR A 64 -14.36 11.02 5.33
C TYR A 64 -13.63 11.34 4.04
N TRP A 65 -13.87 12.52 3.50
CA TRP A 65 -13.26 12.98 2.26
C TRP A 65 -12.48 14.26 2.48
N SER A 66 -11.14 14.18 2.51
CA SER A 66 -10.27 15.33 2.69
C SER A 66 -9.85 15.96 1.37
N ALA A 67 -9.37 17.21 1.41
CA ALA A 67 -8.78 17.86 0.25
C ALA A 67 -7.60 17.05 -0.33
N ALA A 68 -6.77 16.43 0.53
CA ALA A 68 -5.67 15.58 0.09
C ALA A 68 -6.16 14.34 -0.67
N GLN A 69 -7.24 13.69 -0.22
CA GLN A 69 -7.83 12.54 -0.93
C GLN A 69 -8.38 12.96 -2.31
N LYS A 70 -9.02 14.13 -2.39
CA LYS A 70 -9.43 14.70 -3.67
C LYS A 70 -8.22 14.93 -4.59
N CYS A 71 -7.15 15.50 -4.08
CA CYS A 71 -5.93 15.74 -4.85
C CYS A 71 -5.28 14.43 -5.35
N VAL A 72 -5.33 13.34 -4.58
CA VAL A 72 -4.86 12.01 -5.04
C VAL A 72 -5.64 11.57 -6.27
N VAL A 73 -6.96 11.66 -6.24
CA VAL A 73 -7.80 11.31 -7.40
C VAL A 73 -7.48 12.19 -8.61
N ASP A 74 -7.36 13.51 -8.39
CA ASP A 74 -7.06 14.47 -9.45
C ASP A 74 -5.66 14.21 -10.05
N GLU A 75 -4.67 13.80 -9.24
CA GLU A 75 -3.32 13.46 -9.69
C GLU A 75 -3.31 12.18 -10.54
N ILE A 76 -3.99 11.11 -10.10
CA ILE A 76 -4.12 9.87 -10.88
C ILE A 76 -4.82 10.14 -12.22
N ARG A 77 -5.87 10.96 -12.22
CA ARG A 77 -6.50 11.42 -13.47
C ARG A 77 -5.54 12.22 -14.36
N SER A 78 -4.67 13.02 -13.74
CA SER A 78 -3.65 13.79 -14.45
C SER A 78 -2.61 12.88 -15.12
N TRP A 79 -2.15 11.82 -14.44
CA TRP A 79 -1.25 10.83 -15.03
C TRP A 79 -1.84 10.22 -16.30
N ARG A 80 -3.13 9.82 -16.25
CA ARG A 80 -3.82 9.28 -17.40
C ARG A 80 -3.89 10.28 -18.57
N ARG A 81 -4.15 11.57 -18.28
CA ARG A 81 -4.16 12.62 -19.32
C ARG A 81 -2.78 12.85 -19.93
N ARG A 82 -1.71 12.63 -19.17
CA ARG A 82 -0.32 12.70 -19.65
C ARG A 82 0.13 11.48 -20.43
N GLY A 83 -0.70 10.45 -20.53
CA GLY A 83 -0.43 9.25 -21.33
C GLY A 83 -0.04 8.01 -20.54
N THR A 84 0.03 8.06 -19.20
CA THR A 84 0.21 6.88 -18.36
C THR A 84 -0.98 5.94 -18.54
N ARG A 85 -0.71 4.67 -18.78
CA ARG A 85 -1.72 3.62 -18.76
C ARG A 85 -2.12 3.34 -17.32
N VAL A 86 -3.32 3.74 -16.93
CA VAL A 86 -3.85 3.50 -15.59
C VAL A 86 -4.86 2.36 -15.65
N GLU A 87 -4.63 1.31 -14.88
CA GLU A 87 -5.55 0.18 -14.74
C GLU A 87 -5.93 -0.02 -13.27
N ILE A 88 -7.20 -0.36 -13.03
CA ILE A 88 -7.74 -0.63 -11.71
C ILE A 88 -8.20 -2.08 -11.66
N LEU A 89 -7.71 -2.84 -10.66
CA LEU A 89 -8.28 -4.10 -10.24
C LEU A 89 -9.14 -3.85 -9.00
N PRO A 90 -10.30 -4.48 -8.87
CA PRO A 90 -11.14 -4.28 -7.71
C PRO A 90 -10.60 -5.06 -6.50
N GLY A 91 -10.67 -4.43 -5.33
CA GLY A 91 -10.55 -5.09 -4.03
C GLY A 91 -11.92 -5.41 -3.44
N ASN A 92 -11.92 -6.02 -2.26
CA ASN A 92 -13.17 -6.37 -1.57
C ASN A 92 -13.84 -5.16 -0.87
N HIS A 93 -13.18 -4.01 -0.80
CA HIS A 93 -13.73 -2.76 -0.28
C HIS A 93 -14.24 -1.82 -1.38
N ASP A 94 -13.87 -2.05 -2.62
CA ASP A 94 -14.20 -1.15 -3.72
C ASP A 94 -15.67 -1.25 -4.14
N ASP A 95 -16.24 -0.09 -4.45
CA ASP A 95 -17.53 0.05 -5.13
C ASP A 95 -17.27 0.52 -6.57
N PHE A 96 -17.76 -0.23 -7.55
CA PHE A 96 -17.51 0.03 -8.97
C PHE A 96 -18.07 1.36 -9.44
N SER A 97 -19.24 1.77 -8.92
CA SER A 97 -19.84 3.05 -9.26
C SER A 97 -19.01 4.22 -8.75
N LEU A 98 -18.41 4.07 -7.56
CA LEU A 98 -17.50 5.07 -7.02
C LEU A 98 -16.17 5.11 -7.77
N LEU A 99 -15.60 3.96 -8.14
CA LEU A 99 -14.38 3.92 -8.96
C LEU A 99 -14.60 4.61 -10.30
N GLU A 100 -15.72 4.33 -10.96
CA GLU A 100 -16.08 5.00 -12.21
C GLU A 100 -16.28 6.52 -12.02
N ALA A 101 -17.01 6.93 -11.00
CA ALA A 101 -17.27 8.34 -10.71
C ALA A 101 -15.97 9.10 -10.38
N LEU A 102 -15.06 8.49 -9.60
CA LEU A 102 -13.83 9.12 -9.16
C LEU A 102 -12.72 9.08 -10.20
N PHE A 103 -12.55 7.99 -10.94
CA PHE A 103 -11.41 7.82 -11.85
C PHE A 103 -11.80 7.82 -13.33
N GLY A 104 -13.09 7.70 -13.64
CA GLY A 104 -13.56 7.49 -15.01
C GLY A 104 -13.07 6.17 -15.60
N LEU A 105 -12.87 5.16 -14.74
CA LEU A 105 -12.39 3.83 -15.07
C LEU A 105 -13.25 2.79 -14.35
N LEU A 106 -13.69 1.79 -15.11
CA LEU A 106 -14.33 0.60 -14.56
C LEU A 106 -13.31 -0.54 -14.55
N PRO A 107 -13.17 -1.27 -13.44
CA PRO A 107 -12.43 -2.52 -13.45
C PRO A 107 -13.03 -3.46 -14.50
N SER A 108 -12.21 -3.94 -15.41
CA SER A 108 -12.63 -4.87 -16.49
C SER A 108 -12.29 -6.32 -16.18
N VAL A 109 -11.37 -6.53 -15.24
CA VAL A 109 -10.84 -7.84 -14.85
C VAL A 109 -10.50 -7.83 -13.37
N ASP A 110 -10.60 -9.01 -12.73
CA ASP A 110 -10.20 -9.20 -11.33
C ASP A 110 -8.71 -9.52 -11.18
N GLU A 111 -8.06 -9.93 -12.29
CA GLU A 111 -6.65 -10.32 -12.34
C GLU A 111 -6.12 -10.18 -13.77
N PHE A 112 -4.82 -9.98 -13.92
CA PHE A 112 -4.14 -10.02 -15.23
C PHE A 112 -2.69 -10.46 -15.08
N ILE A 113 -2.04 -10.78 -16.23
CA ILE A 113 -0.63 -11.13 -16.25
C ILE A 113 0.18 -9.96 -16.80
N HIS A 114 1.02 -9.38 -15.93
CA HIS A 114 2.04 -8.42 -16.32
C HIS A 114 3.29 -9.14 -16.82
N ARG A 115 3.90 -8.61 -17.89
CA ARG A 115 5.24 -9.04 -18.32
C ARG A 115 6.25 -7.96 -17.95
N THR A 116 7.20 -8.32 -17.11
CA THR A 116 8.32 -7.43 -16.81
C THR A 116 9.19 -7.18 -18.04
N ALA A 117 10.03 -6.15 -18.02
CA ALA A 117 10.96 -5.88 -19.12
C ALA A 117 11.95 -7.05 -19.35
N GLU A 118 12.27 -7.83 -18.31
CA GLU A 118 13.05 -9.07 -18.42
C GLU A 118 12.23 -10.27 -18.97
N GLY A 119 10.92 -10.10 -19.17
CA GLY A 119 10.05 -11.14 -19.71
C GLY A 119 9.40 -12.05 -18.67
N ARG A 120 9.63 -11.85 -17.36
CA ARG A 120 8.95 -12.60 -16.29
C ARG A 120 7.45 -12.33 -16.33
N ARG A 121 6.68 -13.36 -16.10
CA ARG A 121 5.21 -13.32 -16.06
C ARG A 121 4.76 -13.19 -14.61
N MET A 122 4.16 -12.08 -14.27
CA MET A 122 3.66 -11.81 -12.91
C MET A 122 2.13 -11.76 -12.94
N LEU A 123 1.47 -12.63 -12.16
CA LEU A 123 0.04 -12.52 -11.93
C LEU A 123 -0.20 -11.32 -11.00
N VAL A 124 -1.02 -10.38 -11.45
CA VAL A 124 -1.45 -9.23 -10.64
C VAL A 124 -2.88 -9.46 -10.21
N ILE A 125 -3.15 -9.46 -8.92
CA ILE A 125 -4.44 -9.75 -8.29
C ILE A 125 -4.51 -9.03 -6.94
N HIS A 126 -5.70 -8.58 -6.50
CA HIS A 126 -5.76 -7.88 -5.21
C HIS A 126 -5.32 -8.76 -4.03
N GLY A 127 -5.73 -10.01 -3.98
CA GLY A 127 -5.29 -10.96 -2.95
C GLY A 127 -6.41 -11.49 -2.05
N HIS A 128 -7.57 -10.82 -1.96
CA HIS A 128 -8.72 -11.32 -1.20
C HIS A 128 -9.25 -12.67 -1.72
N GLN A 129 -8.95 -12.98 -2.98
CA GLN A 129 -9.28 -14.27 -3.61
C GLN A 129 -8.55 -15.45 -2.94
N PHE A 130 -7.46 -15.18 -2.22
CA PHE A 130 -6.73 -16.20 -1.46
C PHE A 130 -7.35 -16.50 -0.10
N ASP A 131 -8.33 -15.71 0.34
CA ASP A 131 -9.03 -15.87 1.62
C ASP A 131 -10.01 -17.07 1.66
N GLY A 132 -10.23 -17.75 0.54
CA GLY A 132 -11.28 -18.76 0.33
C GLY A 132 -11.12 -20.12 1.04
N SER A 133 -10.12 -20.32 1.92
CA SER A 133 -10.01 -21.54 2.71
C SER A 133 -10.70 -21.38 4.08
N LEU A 134 -11.20 -22.50 4.67
CA LEU A 134 -11.81 -22.53 6.02
C LEU A 134 -10.92 -21.93 7.13
N ALA A 135 -9.61 -21.85 6.90
CA ALA A 135 -8.65 -21.17 7.76
C ALA A 135 -8.84 -19.64 7.71
N SER A 136 -9.15 -19.06 6.56
CA SER A 136 -9.31 -17.62 6.38
C SER A 136 -10.58 -17.06 7.05
N ALA A 137 -11.66 -17.83 7.14
CA ALA A 137 -12.83 -17.40 7.91
C ALA A 137 -12.54 -17.26 9.41
N ARG A 138 -11.61 -18.07 9.94
CA ARG A 138 -11.10 -17.95 11.32
C ARG A 138 -10.11 -16.79 11.44
N LEU A 139 -9.26 -16.59 10.43
CA LEU A 139 -8.33 -15.46 10.32
C LEU A 139 -9.06 -14.13 10.19
N TRP A 140 -10.11 -14.07 9.37
CA TRP A 140 -10.94 -12.87 9.22
C TRP A 140 -11.62 -12.46 10.54
N LYS A 141 -12.13 -13.44 11.30
CA LYS A 141 -12.66 -13.19 12.67
C LYS A 141 -11.57 -12.70 13.63
N ALA A 142 -10.36 -13.28 13.55
CA ALA A 142 -9.22 -12.87 14.37
C ALA A 142 -8.70 -11.48 13.97
N SER A 143 -8.64 -11.16 12.68
CA SER A 143 -8.27 -9.84 12.17
C SER A 143 -9.29 -8.77 12.58
N ARG A 144 -10.59 -9.04 12.52
CA ARG A 144 -11.63 -8.11 13.02
C ARG A 144 -11.55 -7.93 14.54
N ALA A 145 -11.30 -9.00 15.29
CA ALA A 145 -11.10 -8.94 16.73
C ALA A 145 -9.85 -8.10 17.07
N TYR A 146 -8.78 -8.26 16.32
CA TYR A 146 -7.56 -7.46 16.44
C TYR A 146 -7.81 -5.98 16.10
N THR A 147 -8.45 -5.69 14.98
CA THR A 147 -8.81 -4.31 14.59
C THR A 147 -9.73 -3.68 15.63
N MET A 148 -10.67 -4.45 16.19
CA MET A 148 -11.54 -3.98 17.24
C MET A 148 -10.78 -3.77 18.57
N ALA A 149 -9.84 -4.65 18.91
CA ALA A 149 -8.96 -4.48 20.07
C ALA A 149 -8.05 -3.23 19.92
N LEU A 150 -7.53 -2.95 18.73
CA LEU A 150 -6.77 -1.72 18.45
C LEU A 150 -7.66 -0.46 18.55
N LYS A 151 -8.90 -0.51 18.07
CA LYS A 151 -9.85 0.61 18.21
C LYS A 151 -10.22 0.86 19.68
N ILE A 152 -10.47 -0.21 20.44
CA ILE A 152 -10.76 -0.14 21.89
C ILE A 152 -9.53 0.40 22.62
N ASN A 153 -8.32 -0.08 22.32
CA ASN A 153 -7.08 0.43 22.93
C ASN A 153 -6.83 1.91 22.58
N ARG A 154 -7.14 2.33 21.34
CA ARG A 154 -7.00 3.73 20.93
C ARG A 154 -8.02 4.63 21.65
N TRP A 155 -9.28 4.19 21.73
CA TRP A 155 -10.33 4.89 22.47
C TRP A 155 -9.98 4.97 23.94
N TYR A 156 -9.57 3.86 24.57
CA TYR A 156 -9.17 3.80 25.97
C TYR A 156 -7.97 4.70 26.29
N ASN A 157 -6.94 4.71 25.43
CA ASN A 157 -5.78 5.60 25.60
C ASN A 157 -6.15 7.08 25.41
N GLN A 158 -7.12 7.41 24.55
CA GLN A 158 -7.61 8.76 24.39
C GLN A 158 -8.42 9.22 25.61
N GLU A 159 -9.27 8.36 26.14
CA GLU A 159 -10.03 8.60 27.36
C GLU A 159 -9.12 8.80 28.60
N LEU A 160 -8.04 8.02 28.71
CA LEU A 160 -7.04 8.16 29.79
C LEU A 160 -6.23 9.44 29.64
N TYR A 161 -5.86 9.82 28.40
CA TYR A 161 -5.15 11.07 28.13
C TYR A 161 -5.99 12.29 28.53
N GLU A 162 -7.28 12.27 28.23
CA GLU A 162 -8.23 13.33 28.62
C GLU A 162 -8.45 13.40 30.15
N ARG A 163 -8.26 12.29 30.88
CA ARG A 163 -8.34 12.21 32.35
C ARG A 163 -7.01 12.48 33.08
N GLY A 164 -5.92 12.69 32.34
CA GLY A 164 -4.60 12.94 32.91
C GLY A 164 -3.91 11.71 33.53
N ASP A 165 -4.39 10.51 33.28
CA ASP A 165 -3.89 9.28 33.88
C ASP A 165 -2.97 8.54 32.90
N SER A 166 -1.65 8.57 33.14
CA SER A 166 -0.63 8.03 32.23
C SER A 166 -0.33 6.53 32.40
N THR A 167 -1.06 5.81 33.27
CA THR A 167 -0.71 4.44 33.69
C THR A 167 -1.49 3.31 33.03
N GLY A 168 -2.41 3.59 32.12
CA GLY A 168 -3.39 2.65 31.59
C GLY A 168 -3.07 1.99 30.24
N SER A 169 -1.83 1.96 29.77
CA SER A 169 -1.47 1.25 28.54
C SER A 169 -1.62 -0.27 28.75
N LEU A 170 -2.34 -0.96 27.82
CA LEU A 170 -2.30 -2.45 27.75
C LEU A 170 -0.86 -2.92 27.91
N SER A 171 -0.61 -3.86 28.82
CA SER A 171 0.73 -4.30 29.15
C SER A 171 1.50 -4.67 27.90
N ALA A 172 2.79 -4.34 27.84
CA ALA A 172 3.66 -4.66 26.69
C ALA A 172 3.60 -6.17 26.36
N SER A 173 3.39 -6.99 27.37
CA SER A 173 3.21 -8.44 27.26
C SER A 173 1.93 -8.83 26.52
N LEU A 174 0.81 -8.13 26.72
CA LEU A 174 -0.44 -8.38 25.99
C LEU A 174 -0.33 -7.88 24.54
N LYS A 175 0.26 -6.73 24.31
CA LYS A 175 0.57 -6.23 22.96
C LYS A 175 1.47 -7.21 22.19
N TYR A 176 2.49 -7.73 22.84
CA TYR A 176 3.40 -8.74 22.28
C TYR A 176 2.68 -10.06 21.97
N ARG A 177 1.84 -10.56 22.89
CA ARG A 177 1.07 -11.80 22.68
C ARG A 177 0.05 -11.67 21.57
N ILE A 178 -0.64 -10.52 21.47
CA ILE A 178 -1.56 -10.21 20.37
C ILE A 178 -0.78 -10.13 19.05
N LYS A 179 0.35 -9.44 19.03
CA LYS A 179 1.23 -9.35 17.85
C LYS A 179 1.70 -10.75 17.42
N ARG A 180 2.22 -11.58 18.34
CA ARG A 180 2.62 -12.96 18.01
C ARG A 180 1.46 -13.84 17.57
N ALA A 181 0.29 -13.71 18.17
CA ALA A 181 -0.89 -14.47 17.73
C ALA A 181 -1.28 -14.05 16.30
N VAL A 182 -1.27 -12.75 15.98
CA VAL A 182 -1.51 -12.26 14.63
C VAL A 182 -0.41 -12.73 13.67
N GLU A 183 0.86 -12.67 14.05
CA GLU A 183 1.97 -13.20 13.25
C GLU A 183 1.86 -14.71 13.03
N TYR A 184 1.50 -15.48 14.06
CA TYR A 184 1.29 -16.94 13.98
C TYR A 184 0.06 -17.30 13.13
N PHE A 185 -1.04 -16.51 13.22
CA PHE A 185 -2.22 -16.69 12.39
C PHE A 185 -2.08 -16.05 11.00
N SER A 186 -1.11 -15.16 10.80
CA SER A 186 -0.74 -14.59 9.51
C SER A 186 0.40 -15.35 8.83
N ASP A 187 0.72 -16.58 9.26
CA ASP A 187 1.42 -17.51 8.39
C ASP A 187 0.52 -17.72 7.17
N PHE A 188 0.74 -16.80 6.25
CA PHE A 188 0.06 -16.73 4.96
C PHE A 188 0.19 -18.12 4.34
N ASN A 189 -0.93 -18.77 4.16
CA ASN A 189 -0.93 -20.08 3.55
C ASN A 189 -0.44 -19.94 2.10
N ASP A 190 0.80 -20.27 1.86
CA ASP A 190 1.46 -20.17 0.56
C ASP A 190 0.77 -21.00 -0.54
N ARG A 191 -0.04 -21.98 -0.11
CA ARG A 191 -0.68 -22.92 -1.02
C ARG A 191 -1.60 -22.27 -2.05
N PRO A 192 -2.52 -21.33 -1.72
CA PRO A 192 -3.35 -20.67 -2.71
C PRO A 192 -2.53 -19.88 -3.74
N VAL A 193 -1.45 -19.23 -3.30
CA VAL A 193 -0.54 -18.49 -4.19
C VAL A 193 0.14 -19.43 -5.16
N LEU A 194 0.68 -20.57 -4.69
CA LEU A 194 1.30 -21.58 -5.53
C LEU A 194 0.31 -22.21 -6.51
N GLU A 195 -0.93 -22.46 -6.09
CA GLU A 195 -1.99 -22.98 -6.95
C GLU A 195 -2.37 -21.97 -8.04
N ALA A 196 -2.50 -20.69 -7.71
CA ALA A 196 -2.74 -19.62 -8.66
C ALA A 196 -1.57 -19.49 -9.66
N ALA A 197 -0.33 -19.46 -9.18
CA ALA A 197 0.84 -19.37 -10.02
C ALA A 197 0.96 -20.54 -11.02
N ARG A 198 0.66 -21.76 -10.57
CA ARG A 198 0.62 -22.95 -11.45
C ARG A 198 -0.49 -22.87 -12.48
N ARG A 199 -1.71 -22.45 -12.08
CA ARG A 199 -2.87 -22.30 -12.97
C ARG A 199 -2.59 -21.33 -14.10
N HIS A 200 -1.98 -20.21 -13.79
CA HIS A 200 -1.68 -19.14 -14.75
C HIS A 200 -0.32 -19.30 -15.45
N ARG A 201 0.49 -20.29 -15.02
CA ARG A 201 1.85 -20.53 -15.53
C ARG A 201 2.71 -19.27 -15.47
N VAL A 202 2.77 -18.67 -14.27
CA VAL A 202 3.50 -17.43 -14.01
C VAL A 202 4.72 -17.66 -13.12
N ASP A 203 5.67 -16.72 -13.18
CA ASP A 203 6.92 -16.76 -12.42
C ASP A 203 6.75 -16.10 -11.05
N GLY A 204 5.66 -15.36 -10.85
CA GLY A 204 5.36 -14.72 -9.56
C GLY A 204 3.95 -14.17 -9.48
N VAL A 205 3.61 -13.69 -8.29
CA VAL A 205 2.33 -13.05 -7.93
C VAL A 205 2.63 -11.71 -7.27
N ILE A 206 1.94 -10.66 -7.74
CA ILE A 206 1.92 -9.32 -7.15
C ILE A 206 0.53 -9.10 -6.58
N CYS A 207 0.44 -8.72 -5.31
CA CYS A 207 -0.85 -8.46 -4.64
C CYS A 207 -0.73 -7.41 -3.54
N GLY A 208 -1.88 -6.98 -2.99
CA GLY A 208 -2.06 -6.14 -1.80
C GLY A 208 -2.79 -6.90 -0.69
N HIS A 209 -3.91 -6.34 -0.17
CA HIS A 209 -4.91 -6.91 0.72
C HIS A 209 -4.48 -7.15 2.17
N VAL A 210 -3.33 -7.80 2.41
CA VAL A 210 -2.89 -8.13 3.76
C VAL A 210 -2.16 -6.97 4.47
N HIS A 211 -1.96 -5.83 3.81
CA HIS A 211 -1.33 -4.62 4.33
C HIS A 211 0.09 -4.86 4.87
N ARG A 212 0.81 -5.81 4.28
CA ARG A 212 2.17 -6.16 4.68
C ARG A 212 3.07 -6.20 3.46
N ALA A 213 3.84 -5.14 3.28
CA ALA A 213 4.83 -5.08 2.20
C ALA A 213 5.86 -6.20 2.38
N GLU A 214 5.96 -7.09 1.39
CA GLU A 214 6.83 -8.25 1.44
C GLU A 214 7.25 -8.69 0.03
N GLN A 215 8.49 -9.08 -0.11
CA GLN A 215 9.00 -9.70 -1.33
C GLN A 215 9.82 -10.93 -0.96
N ARG A 216 9.37 -12.11 -1.37
CA ARG A 216 10.02 -13.39 -1.06
C ARG A 216 9.75 -14.45 -2.12
N LEU A 217 10.54 -15.53 -2.08
CA LEU A 217 10.29 -16.72 -2.87
C LEU A 217 9.42 -17.72 -2.09
N ILE A 218 8.43 -18.29 -2.76
CA ILE A 218 7.65 -19.43 -2.32
C ILE A 218 7.98 -20.60 -3.28
N GLY A 219 8.93 -21.44 -2.91
CA GLY A 219 9.51 -22.37 -3.89
C GLY A 219 10.16 -21.60 -5.05
N PRO A 220 9.78 -21.86 -6.31
CA PRO A 220 10.30 -21.12 -7.46
C PRO A 220 9.53 -19.84 -7.79
N ILE A 221 8.46 -19.51 -7.07
CA ILE A 221 7.53 -18.44 -7.41
C ILE A 221 7.84 -17.19 -6.57
N TRP A 222 8.00 -16.05 -7.23
CA TRP A 222 8.06 -14.77 -6.55
C TRP A 222 6.69 -14.40 -5.97
N TYR A 223 6.64 -14.11 -4.69
CA TYR A 223 5.52 -13.50 -4.00
C TYR A 223 5.89 -12.08 -3.62
N ILE A 224 5.10 -11.12 -4.07
CA ILE A 224 5.30 -9.71 -3.79
C ILE A 224 3.98 -9.11 -3.33
N ASN A 225 3.98 -8.56 -2.12
CA ASN A 225 2.88 -7.74 -1.62
C ASN A 225 3.33 -6.29 -1.59
N ASP A 226 2.61 -5.39 -2.25
CA ASP A 226 2.99 -3.98 -2.37
C ASP A 226 2.70 -3.15 -1.11
N GLY A 227 1.99 -3.73 -0.13
CA GLY A 227 1.70 -3.14 1.17
C GLY A 227 0.43 -2.31 1.18
N ASP A 228 0.47 -1.08 1.70
CA ASP A 228 -0.70 -0.21 1.87
C ASP A 228 -0.33 1.27 2.02
N TRP A 229 -1.34 2.15 1.91
CA TRP A 229 -1.21 3.60 2.17
C TRP A 229 -1.97 4.04 3.43
N VAL A 230 -2.14 3.13 4.38
CA VAL A 230 -2.71 3.36 5.72
C VAL A 230 -1.62 3.30 6.79
N HIS A 231 -0.71 2.32 6.69
CA HIS A 231 0.35 2.07 7.66
C HIS A 231 1.74 2.08 7.05
N SER A 232 1.99 1.23 6.04
CA SER A 232 3.33 0.96 5.48
C SER A 232 3.82 2.07 4.56
N ARG A 233 2.93 2.71 3.81
CA ARG A 233 3.25 3.72 2.79
C ARG A 233 4.26 3.16 1.77
N THR A 234 3.91 2.05 1.18
CA THR A 234 4.76 1.32 0.25
C THR A 234 4.16 1.25 -1.14
N ALA A 235 5.03 1.11 -2.12
CA ALA A 235 4.73 0.90 -3.52
C ALA A 235 5.66 -0.17 -4.08
N LEU A 236 5.21 -0.96 -5.04
CA LEU A 236 6.09 -1.75 -5.87
C LEU A 236 6.40 -0.97 -7.15
N ILE A 237 7.66 -0.90 -7.51
CA ILE A 237 8.11 -0.27 -8.75
C ILE A 237 8.87 -1.26 -9.62
N GLU A 238 8.75 -1.10 -10.93
CA GLU A 238 9.55 -1.78 -11.94
C GLU A 238 10.36 -0.74 -12.71
N ASP A 239 11.65 -0.93 -12.79
CA ASP A 239 12.50 -0.10 -13.65
C ASP A 239 12.44 -0.54 -15.12
N TYR A 240 13.12 0.18 -16.00
CA TYR A 240 13.17 -0.13 -17.44
C TYR A 240 13.99 -1.39 -17.77
N HIS A 241 14.71 -1.94 -16.80
CA HIS A 241 15.44 -3.21 -16.93
C HIS A 241 14.64 -4.40 -16.41
N GLY A 242 13.46 -4.16 -15.78
CA GLY A 242 12.59 -5.21 -15.26
C GLY A 242 12.87 -5.60 -13.82
N ALA A 243 13.75 -4.85 -13.12
CA ALA A 243 13.95 -5.06 -11.69
C ALA A 243 12.73 -4.56 -10.91
N LEU A 244 12.22 -5.43 -10.03
CA LEU A 244 11.09 -5.17 -9.15
C LEU A 244 11.60 -4.80 -7.75
N GLN A 245 11.20 -3.65 -7.23
CA GLN A 245 11.62 -3.14 -5.94
C GLN A 245 10.44 -2.61 -5.12
N LEU A 246 10.33 -3.08 -3.87
CA LEU A 246 9.46 -2.44 -2.89
C LEU A 246 10.10 -1.14 -2.39
N LEU A 247 9.38 -0.04 -2.54
CA LEU A 247 9.78 1.27 -2.10
C LEU A 247 8.90 1.70 -0.92
N ARG A 248 9.52 2.02 0.22
CA ARG A 248 8.84 2.66 1.33
C ARG A 248 8.96 4.17 1.21
N TRP A 249 7.83 4.85 1.27
CA TRP A 249 7.77 6.31 1.19
C TRP A 249 7.71 6.90 2.60
N ASP A 250 8.86 7.18 3.17
CA ASP A 250 8.98 7.98 4.38
C ASP A 250 9.18 9.43 3.95
N ASP A 251 8.60 10.41 4.66
CA ASP A 251 8.68 11.82 4.27
C ASP A 251 10.11 12.18 3.91
N ALA A 252 10.37 12.43 2.63
CA ALA A 252 11.69 12.53 2.00
C ALA A 252 12.55 13.72 2.51
N ARG A 253 12.10 14.43 3.54
CA ARG A 253 12.85 15.52 4.17
C ARG A 253 13.91 15.06 5.19
N GLN A 254 13.92 13.78 5.61
CA GLN A 254 14.95 13.28 6.56
C GLN A 254 16.18 12.67 5.89
N VAL A 255 16.12 12.23 4.64
CA VAL A 255 17.27 11.57 3.97
C VAL A 255 18.24 12.56 3.34
N ALA A 256 17.85 13.81 3.14
CA ALA A 256 18.74 14.86 2.63
C ALA A 256 19.61 15.54 3.71
N GLY A 257 19.35 15.25 5.00
CA GLY A 257 20.05 15.84 6.15
C GLY A 257 21.26 15.05 6.65
N ASP A 258 21.32 13.74 6.40
CA ASP A 258 22.35 12.87 6.99
C ASP A 258 23.55 12.58 6.07
N GLY A 259 23.58 13.18 4.88
CA GLY A 259 24.66 12.99 3.89
C GLY A 259 25.81 14.00 3.95
N VAL A 260 25.82 14.97 4.87
CA VAL A 260 26.88 16.01 4.95
C VAL A 260 27.51 16.05 6.35
N GLY A 261 28.00 14.92 6.81
CA GLY A 261 28.58 14.89 8.15
C GLY A 261 29.65 13.82 8.44
N ALA A 262 30.20 13.16 7.42
CA ALA A 262 31.15 12.08 7.65
C ALA A 262 32.41 12.12 6.76
N GLU A 263 32.92 13.32 6.45
CA GLU A 263 34.20 13.44 5.76
C GLU A 263 35.00 14.66 6.24
N GLN A 264 35.36 14.66 7.54
CA GLN A 264 36.45 15.49 8.07
C GLN A 264 36.83 15.04 9.49
N ALA A 265 37.51 13.90 9.63
CA ALA A 265 38.29 13.58 10.83
C ALA A 265 39.29 12.42 10.56
N VAL A 266 40.18 12.58 9.58
CA VAL A 266 41.49 11.88 9.58
C VAL A 266 42.47 12.79 8.85
N ALA A 267 43.11 13.73 9.57
CA ALA A 267 44.41 14.27 9.30
C ALA A 267 44.78 15.28 10.40
N SER A 268 45.34 14.82 11.51
CA SER A 268 46.36 15.53 12.31
C SER A 268 46.98 14.55 13.28
#